data_222514a8805cb7077c60f341e168adda
#
_entry.id   222514a8805cb7077c60f341e168adda
#
_cell.length_a   1.000
_cell.length_b   1.000
_cell.length_c   1.000
_cell.angle_alpha   90.00
_cell.angle_beta   90.00
_cell.angle_gamma   90.00
#
_symmetry.space_group_name_H-M   'P 1'
#
loop_
_entity.id
_entity.type
_entity.pdbx_description
1 polymer ?
#
loop_
_entity_poly.entity_id
_entity_poly.type
_entity_poly.pdbx_seq_one_letter_code
_entity_poly.pdbx_strand_id
1 'polypeptide(L)'
;MMKKSSYPTIGILGGGQLGRMTALAAIRMGMHVRTLSPSPAAPVADLGEAFVGDWNDSNVVRDFMDGCDVVTVESEWAPVEVAESVSDGRIPVWPSSFTLKTIRHKGVQKNTLASVGIPLGEYSCCTTLREAQEALSKYGGHAIAKKYEGSYDGYGNASVKSEADLEKAWHSLSASDGLLLEAFVPFVRELAVLVARTPEGKSVVYPVVDTEQKDHRCHAVCVPAASSRQTSIDAQTIAERAALAVQSVGILGVELFELPDGSVLLNELAPRPHNTCHYSIEACHTSQFENHARAILDLPLGSPDLRVPAAVMINILGQRAGAVQTDGLEEALARENASLHIYGKKEARPKRKMGHVTVTANDVTSARRQAQEAASLIQL
;
A
#
# COMPACT_ATOMS: atom_id res chain seq x y z
N MET A 1 -9.86 1.95 -35.05
CA MET A 1 -10.57 0.81 -34.43
C MET A 1 -9.53 -0.24 -34.08
N MET A 2 -9.08 -0.25 -32.82
CA MET A 2 -8.21 -1.31 -32.32
C MET A 2 -8.98 -2.63 -32.39
N LYS A 3 -8.36 -3.69 -32.93
CA LYS A 3 -8.88 -5.05 -32.72
C LYS A 3 -8.85 -5.27 -31.21
N LYS A 4 -10.03 -5.29 -30.56
CA LYS A 4 -10.10 -5.77 -29.18
C LYS A 4 -9.54 -7.19 -29.20
N SER A 5 -8.37 -7.39 -28.60
CA SER A 5 -7.95 -8.72 -28.16
C SER A 5 -9.12 -9.27 -27.34
N SER A 6 -9.43 -10.55 -27.49
CA SER A 6 -10.50 -11.16 -26.67
C SER A 6 -10.21 -11.07 -25.19
N TYR A 7 -8.96 -10.84 -24.80
CA TYR A 7 -8.46 -10.76 -23.44
C TYR A 7 -7.46 -9.60 -23.32
N PRO A 8 -7.71 -8.60 -22.44
CA PRO A 8 -6.78 -7.48 -22.26
C PRO A 8 -5.46 -7.92 -21.61
N THR A 9 -4.40 -7.20 -21.97
CA THR A 9 -3.05 -7.39 -21.40
C THR A 9 -2.71 -6.27 -20.44
N ILE A 10 -2.42 -6.61 -19.19
CA ILE A 10 -1.97 -5.67 -18.15
C ILE A 10 -0.44 -5.75 -18.06
N GLY A 11 0.22 -4.61 -18.26
CA GLY A 11 1.65 -4.43 -17.94
C GLY A 11 1.82 -4.02 -16.47
N ILE A 12 2.74 -4.65 -15.74
CA ILE A 12 3.07 -4.33 -14.34
C ILE A 12 4.54 -3.90 -14.25
N LEU A 13 4.79 -2.65 -13.88
CA LEU A 13 6.12 -2.16 -13.53
C LEU A 13 6.44 -2.55 -12.09
N GLY A 14 7.36 -3.51 -11.94
CA GLY A 14 7.77 -4.10 -10.68
C GLY A 14 7.44 -5.59 -10.60
N GLY A 15 8.22 -6.31 -9.82
CA GLY A 15 8.17 -7.77 -9.76
C GLY A 15 7.93 -8.33 -8.36
N GLY A 16 7.56 -7.53 -7.39
CA GLY A 16 7.39 -7.94 -6.00
C GLY A 16 6.05 -8.64 -5.71
N GLN A 17 5.73 -8.75 -4.42
CA GLN A 17 4.53 -9.47 -3.98
C GLN A 17 3.22 -8.81 -4.41
N LEU A 18 3.16 -7.48 -4.51
CA LEU A 18 1.95 -6.79 -4.92
C LEU A 18 1.70 -7.02 -6.41
N GLY A 19 2.76 -6.96 -7.23
CA GLY A 19 2.70 -7.32 -8.64
C GLY A 19 2.25 -8.77 -8.82
N ARG A 20 2.81 -9.72 -8.04
CA ARG A 20 2.40 -11.14 -8.06
C ARG A 20 0.91 -11.33 -7.75
N MET A 21 0.41 -10.73 -6.67
CA MET A 21 -1.00 -10.88 -6.30
C MET A 21 -1.95 -10.20 -7.29
N THR A 22 -1.54 -9.06 -7.87
CA THR A 22 -2.28 -8.39 -8.97
C THR A 22 -2.32 -9.27 -10.22
N ALA A 23 -1.18 -9.86 -10.60
CA ALA A 23 -1.10 -10.77 -11.74
C ALA A 23 -2.02 -12.00 -11.55
N LEU A 24 -2.00 -12.63 -10.37
CA LEU A 24 -2.86 -13.78 -10.07
C LEU A 24 -4.36 -13.41 -10.19
N ALA A 25 -4.77 -12.24 -9.70
CA ALA A 25 -6.14 -11.77 -9.82
C ALA A 25 -6.53 -11.49 -11.31
N ALA A 26 -5.64 -10.88 -12.08
CA ALA A 26 -5.84 -10.61 -13.51
C ALA A 26 -5.95 -11.92 -14.32
N ILE A 27 -5.04 -12.87 -14.10
CA ILE A 27 -5.04 -14.17 -14.78
C ILE A 27 -6.31 -14.96 -14.45
N ARG A 28 -6.78 -14.92 -13.21
CA ARG A 28 -8.07 -15.54 -12.82
C ARG A 28 -9.26 -14.99 -13.62
N MET A 29 -9.20 -13.73 -14.03
CA MET A 29 -10.23 -13.09 -14.88
C MET A 29 -10.01 -13.32 -16.39
N GLY A 30 -9.01 -14.14 -16.79
CA GLY A 30 -8.69 -14.43 -18.18
C GLY A 30 -7.81 -13.37 -18.86
N MET A 31 -7.24 -12.43 -18.11
CA MET A 31 -6.37 -11.38 -18.65
C MET A 31 -4.95 -11.88 -18.85
N HIS A 32 -4.23 -11.31 -19.81
CA HIS A 32 -2.80 -11.53 -19.98
C HIS A 32 -2.02 -10.56 -19.10
N VAL A 33 -0.83 -11.00 -18.66
CA VAL A 33 0.05 -10.18 -17.80
C VAL A 33 1.44 -10.13 -18.40
N ARG A 34 1.99 -8.92 -18.47
CA ARG A 34 3.39 -8.63 -18.73
C ARG A 34 4.00 -7.96 -17.51
N THR A 35 5.24 -8.26 -17.20
CA THR A 35 5.93 -7.67 -16.04
C THR A 35 7.30 -7.17 -16.44
N LEU A 36 7.70 -6.01 -15.93
CA LEU A 36 9.06 -5.50 -16.07
C LEU A 36 9.71 -5.34 -14.70
N SER A 37 10.81 -6.03 -14.49
CA SER A 37 11.57 -5.99 -13.24
C SER A 37 13.08 -6.02 -13.51
N PRO A 38 13.92 -5.33 -12.72
CA PRO A 38 15.36 -5.45 -12.84
C PRO A 38 15.91 -6.81 -12.40
N SER A 39 15.10 -7.67 -11.80
CA SER A 39 15.51 -8.98 -11.30
C SER A 39 14.78 -10.14 -11.99
N PRO A 40 15.52 -11.13 -12.54
CA PRO A 40 14.91 -12.34 -13.09
C PRO A 40 14.34 -13.26 -12.00
N ALA A 41 14.70 -13.02 -10.74
CA ALA A 41 14.22 -13.77 -9.58
C ALA A 41 13.03 -13.08 -8.88
N ALA A 42 12.35 -12.17 -9.59
CA ALA A 42 11.21 -11.45 -9.04
C ALA A 42 10.03 -12.41 -8.72
N PRO A 43 9.30 -12.20 -7.63
CA PRO A 43 8.13 -13.01 -7.26
C PRO A 43 7.07 -13.22 -8.34
N VAL A 44 6.98 -12.31 -9.30
CA VAL A 44 5.99 -12.35 -10.40
C VAL A 44 6.51 -13.01 -11.67
N ALA A 45 7.81 -13.33 -11.75
CA ALA A 45 8.48 -13.72 -13.01
C ALA A 45 7.92 -14.99 -13.69
N ASP A 46 7.23 -15.84 -12.94
CA ASP A 46 6.58 -17.07 -13.41
C ASP A 46 5.09 -16.90 -13.75
N LEU A 47 4.59 -15.67 -13.71
CA LEU A 47 3.17 -15.35 -13.92
C LEU A 47 2.96 -14.48 -15.17
N GLY A 48 3.12 -15.06 -16.36
CA GLY A 48 2.95 -14.34 -17.63
C GLY A 48 4.27 -14.06 -18.34
N GLU A 49 4.32 -13.02 -19.18
CA GLU A 49 5.50 -12.65 -19.93
C GLU A 49 6.39 -11.72 -19.11
N ALA A 50 7.57 -12.21 -18.71
CA ALA A 50 8.50 -11.47 -17.85
C ALA A 50 9.60 -10.79 -18.67
N PHE A 51 9.70 -9.47 -18.57
CA PHE A 51 10.79 -8.65 -19.07
C PHE A 51 11.78 -8.36 -17.93
N VAL A 52 13.05 -8.60 -18.19
CA VAL A 52 14.13 -8.29 -17.25
C VAL A 52 14.96 -7.17 -17.81
N GLY A 53 15.04 -6.04 -17.12
CA GLY A 53 15.81 -4.90 -17.57
C GLY A 53 15.63 -3.65 -16.70
N ASP A 54 16.35 -2.60 -17.06
CA ASP A 54 16.23 -1.31 -16.38
C ASP A 54 14.94 -0.60 -16.82
N TRP A 55 14.03 -0.38 -15.91
CA TRP A 55 12.78 0.36 -16.16
C TRP A 55 12.96 1.87 -16.39
N ASN A 56 14.21 2.39 -16.27
CA ASN A 56 14.56 3.76 -16.68
C ASN A 56 15.00 3.82 -18.16
N ASP A 57 15.29 2.66 -18.80
CA ASP A 57 15.63 2.61 -20.24
C ASP A 57 14.34 2.62 -21.08
N SER A 58 14.13 3.70 -21.83
CA SER A 58 12.96 3.89 -22.69
C SER A 58 12.81 2.81 -23.77
N ASN A 59 13.89 2.14 -24.21
CA ASN A 59 13.79 1.04 -25.18
C ASN A 59 13.25 -0.22 -24.50
N VAL A 60 13.78 -0.56 -23.32
CA VAL A 60 13.27 -1.68 -22.51
C VAL A 60 11.80 -1.48 -22.15
N VAL A 61 11.44 -0.27 -21.75
CA VAL A 61 10.04 0.07 -21.42
C VAL A 61 9.14 -0.02 -22.66
N ARG A 62 9.63 0.40 -23.83
CA ARG A 62 8.88 0.29 -25.11
C ARG A 62 8.60 -1.15 -25.46
N ASP A 63 9.61 -2.02 -25.41
CA ASP A 63 9.46 -3.44 -25.73
C ASP A 63 8.50 -4.14 -24.75
N PHE A 64 8.59 -3.79 -23.47
CA PHE A 64 7.65 -4.26 -22.45
C PHE A 64 6.20 -3.80 -22.71
N MET A 65 6.01 -2.54 -23.09
CA MET A 65 4.67 -1.96 -23.31
C MET A 65 4.03 -2.40 -24.62
N ASP A 66 4.80 -2.87 -25.60
CA ASP A 66 4.26 -3.31 -26.89
C ASP A 66 3.29 -4.48 -26.70
N GLY A 67 2.02 -4.24 -27.03
CA GLY A 67 0.91 -5.18 -26.81
C GLY A 67 0.25 -5.14 -25.42
N CYS A 68 0.60 -4.19 -24.54
CA CYS A 68 -0.19 -3.89 -23.36
C CYS A 68 -1.42 -3.03 -23.70
N ASP A 69 -2.55 -3.29 -23.06
CA ASP A 69 -3.75 -2.42 -23.11
C ASP A 69 -3.71 -1.34 -22.03
N VAL A 70 -3.03 -1.63 -20.90
CA VAL A 70 -2.82 -0.71 -19.78
C VAL A 70 -1.55 -1.08 -19.04
N VAL A 71 -0.89 -0.10 -18.43
CA VAL A 71 0.26 -0.32 -17.54
C VAL A 71 -0.06 0.15 -16.13
N THR A 72 0.36 -0.61 -15.13
CA THR A 72 0.27 -0.26 -13.71
C THR A 72 1.58 -0.51 -12.98
N VAL A 73 1.63 -0.15 -11.70
CA VAL A 73 2.81 -0.29 -10.84
C VAL A 73 2.52 -1.13 -9.60
N GLU A 74 3.54 -1.77 -9.07
CA GLU A 74 3.46 -2.39 -7.73
C GLU A 74 4.07 -1.53 -6.62
N SER A 75 4.78 -0.46 -7.00
CA SER A 75 5.47 0.43 -6.08
C SER A 75 5.34 1.86 -6.56
N GLU A 76 5.14 2.77 -5.63
CA GLU A 76 5.14 4.21 -5.88
C GLU A 76 6.47 4.74 -6.45
N TRP A 77 7.55 3.96 -6.34
CA TRP A 77 8.89 4.32 -6.82
C TRP A 77 9.14 3.91 -8.28
N ALA A 78 8.21 3.23 -8.93
CA ALA A 78 8.33 2.90 -10.35
C ALA A 78 8.34 4.17 -11.21
N PRO A 79 9.23 4.30 -12.22
CA PRO A 79 9.37 5.50 -13.04
C PRO A 79 8.27 5.58 -14.10
N VAL A 80 7.03 5.83 -13.68
CA VAL A 80 5.88 5.92 -14.60
C VAL A 80 6.02 7.01 -15.64
N GLU A 81 6.81 8.05 -15.36
CA GLU A 81 7.12 9.13 -16.29
C GLU A 81 7.80 8.60 -17.58
N VAL A 82 8.63 7.55 -17.46
CA VAL A 82 9.24 6.89 -18.61
C VAL A 82 8.17 6.15 -19.40
N ALA A 83 7.29 5.40 -18.73
CA ALA A 83 6.21 4.68 -19.38
C ALA A 83 5.21 5.63 -20.07
N GLU A 84 4.82 6.73 -19.43
CA GLU A 84 3.96 7.77 -20.02
C GLU A 84 4.60 8.39 -21.26
N SER A 85 5.90 8.72 -21.19
CA SER A 85 6.66 9.28 -22.32
C SER A 85 6.76 8.30 -23.49
N VAL A 86 7.01 7.02 -23.20
CA VAL A 86 7.07 5.97 -24.21
C VAL A 86 5.70 5.69 -24.84
N SER A 87 4.66 5.72 -24.03
CA SER A 87 3.27 5.52 -24.47
C SER A 87 2.80 6.61 -25.43
N ASP A 88 3.23 7.85 -25.20
CA ASP A 88 2.72 9.03 -25.95
C ASP A 88 1.18 9.08 -25.97
N GLY A 89 0.55 8.76 -24.84
CA GLY A 89 -0.90 8.75 -24.64
C GLY A 89 -1.65 7.57 -25.28
N ARG A 90 -0.97 6.62 -25.94
CA ARG A 90 -1.59 5.48 -26.60
C ARG A 90 -1.98 4.34 -25.66
N ILE A 91 -1.18 4.09 -24.66
CA ILE A 91 -1.40 3.07 -23.63
C ILE A 91 -1.53 3.79 -22.30
N PRO A 92 -2.68 3.69 -21.61
CA PRO A 92 -2.86 4.29 -20.28
C PRO A 92 -1.86 3.74 -19.26
N VAL A 93 -1.33 4.63 -18.41
CA VAL A 93 -0.44 4.27 -17.28
C VAL A 93 -1.12 4.72 -15.99
N TRP A 94 -1.42 3.78 -15.10
CA TRP A 94 -2.10 4.04 -13.84
C TRP A 94 -1.39 3.44 -12.62
N PRO A 95 -1.28 4.17 -11.51
CA PRO A 95 -1.61 5.58 -11.35
C PRO A 95 -0.72 6.48 -12.20
N SER A 96 -1.22 7.68 -12.54
CA SER A 96 -0.47 8.66 -13.34
C SER A 96 0.75 9.23 -12.61
N SER A 97 1.67 9.81 -13.37
CA SER A 97 2.82 10.53 -12.79
C SER A 97 2.40 11.66 -11.86
N PHE A 98 1.28 12.35 -12.16
CA PHE A 98 0.71 13.36 -11.25
C PHE A 98 0.37 12.76 -9.88
N THR A 99 -0.37 11.64 -9.85
CA THR A 99 -0.74 10.94 -8.61
C THR A 99 0.51 10.51 -7.84
N LEU A 100 1.48 9.89 -8.54
CA LEU A 100 2.69 9.42 -7.89
C LEU A 100 3.56 10.54 -7.35
N LYS A 101 3.79 11.62 -8.11
CA LYS A 101 4.55 12.79 -7.65
C LYS A 101 3.91 13.45 -6.44
N THR A 102 2.57 13.55 -6.45
CA THR A 102 1.83 14.12 -5.32
C THR A 102 2.02 13.27 -4.06
N ILE A 103 2.02 11.93 -4.17
CA ILE A 103 2.07 11.04 -3.02
C ILE A 103 3.51 10.76 -2.55
N ARG A 104 4.47 10.63 -3.47
CA ARG A 104 5.89 10.37 -3.13
C ARG A 104 6.48 11.44 -2.22
N HIS A 105 6.18 12.72 -2.52
CA HIS A 105 6.69 13.84 -1.75
C HIS A 105 5.73 14.20 -0.61
N LYS A 106 6.10 13.84 0.63
CA LYS A 106 5.23 13.97 1.82
C LYS A 106 4.68 15.39 2.03
N GLY A 107 5.49 16.44 1.78
CA GLY A 107 5.03 17.83 1.89
C GLY A 107 3.99 18.19 0.84
N VAL A 108 4.19 17.76 -0.43
CA VAL A 108 3.20 17.95 -1.50
C VAL A 108 1.92 17.21 -1.19
N GLN A 109 2.02 15.96 -0.72
CA GLN A 109 0.86 15.15 -0.30
C GLN A 109 0.02 15.90 0.77
N LYS A 110 0.67 16.36 1.86
CA LYS A 110 -0.01 17.08 2.94
C LYS A 110 -0.66 18.38 2.45
N ASN A 111 0.07 19.18 1.67
CA ASN A 111 -0.45 20.45 1.14
C ASN A 111 -1.65 20.21 0.20
N THR A 112 -1.59 19.22 -0.67
CA THR A 112 -2.70 18.84 -1.56
C THR A 112 -3.93 18.44 -0.77
N LEU A 113 -3.78 17.59 0.25
CA LEU A 113 -4.90 17.14 1.09
C LEU A 113 -5.47 18.29 1.93
N ALA A 114 -4.62 19.14 2.51
CA ALA A 114 -5.04 20.31 3.28
C ALA A 114 -5.82 21.30 2.42
N SER A 115 -5.43 21.52 1.15
CA SER A 115 -6.09 22.47 0.24
C SER A 115 -7.56 22.11 -0.05
N VAL A 116 -7.93 20.86 0.10
CA VAL A 116 -9.32 20.37 -0.06
C VAL A 116 -10.00 20.08 1.29
N GLY A 117 -9.42 20.51 2.41
CA GLY A 117 -10.01 20.39 3.74
C GLY A 117 -10.07 18.95 4.26
N ILE A 118 -9.12 18.08 3.91
CA ILE A 118 -8.96 16.77 4.54
C ILE A 118 -8.39 16.98 5.95
N PRO A 119 -8.98 16.37 7.00
CA PRO A 119 -8.46 16.43 8.36
C PRO A 119 -7.06 15.78 8.44
N LEU A 120 -6.08 16.55 8.91
CA LEU A 120 -4.68 16.13 9.06
C LEU A 120 -4.18 16.50 10.46
N GLY A 121 -3.18 15.79 10.98
CA GLY A 121 -2.37 16.28 12.10
C GLY A 121 -1.66 17.59 11.73
N GLU A 122 -1.29 18.39 12.71
CA GLU A 122 -0.49 19.60 12.45
C GLU A 122 0.86 19.20 11.83
N TYR A 123 1.29 19.94 10.80
CA TYR A 123 2.55 19.68 10.11
C TYR A 123 3.21 20.99 9.63
N SER A 124 4.51 20.90 9.43
CA SER A 124 5.33 21.95 8.80
C SER A 124 6.28 21.37 7.79
N CYS A 125 6.32 21.99 6.60
CA CYS A 125 7.34 21.72 5.59
C CYS A 125 8.55 22.58 5.92
N CYS A 126 9.64 21.99 6.41
CA CYS A 126 10.82 22.71 6.86
C CYS A 126 11.96 22.53 5.85
N THR A 127 12.51 23.64 5.37
CA THR A 127 13.66 23.68 4.45
C THR A 127 14.97 23.95 5.19
N THR A 128 14.88 24.41 6.43
CA THR A 128 16.02 24.69 7.31
C THR A 128 15.81 24.06 8.69
N LEU A 129 16.92 23.75 9.37
CA LEU A 129 16.85 23.25 10.75
C LEU A 129 16.18 24.26 11.69
N ARG A 130 16.37 25.55 11.47
CA ARG A 130 15.73 26.61 12.25
C ARG A 130 14.21 26.58 12.13
N GLU A 131 13.67 26.43 10.91
CA GLU A 131 12.23 26.28 10.70
C GLU A 131 11.69 25.05 11.43
N ALA A 132 12.43 23.94 11.42
CA ALA A 132 12.07 22.72 12.11
C ALA A 132 12.08 22.90 13.65
N GLN A 133 13.04 23.68 14.21
CA GLN A 133 13.08 24.02 15.64
C GLN A 133 11.89 24.89 16.04
N GLU A 134 11.55 25.91 15.25
CA GLU A 134 10.38 26.75 15.47
C GLU A 134 9.07 25.93 15.44
N ALA A 135 8.94 24.99 14.49
CA ALA A 135 7.80 24.10 14.40
C ALA A 135 7.74 23.11 15.58
N LEU A 136 8.87 22.53 16.00
CA LEU A 136 8.93 21.64 17.16
C LEU A 136 8.47 22.35 18.44
N SER A 137 8.92 23.60 18.64
CA SER A 137 8.47 24.42 19.78
C SER A 137 6.95 24.64 19.73
N LYS A 138 6.39 24.96 18.56
CA LYS A 138 4.93 25.11 18.37
C LYS A 138 4.17 23.82 18.72
N TYR A 139 4.74 22.64 18.45
CA TYR A 139 4.14 21.34 18.73
C TYR A 139 4.36 20.82 20.16
N GLY A 140 4.85 21.67 21.06
CA GLY A 140 5.08 21.30 22.45
C GLY A 140 6.26 20.34 22.65
N GLY A 141 7.20 20.31 21.70
CA GLY A 141 8.45 19.53 21.81
C GLY A 141 8.32 18.05 21.43
N HIS A 142 7.19 17.59 20.90
CA HIS A 142 7.02 16.22 20.47
C HIS A 142 6.50 16.15 19.02
N ALA A 143 7.29 15.56 18.13
CA ALA A 143 7.01 15.49 16.69
C ALA A 143 7.58 14.22 16.05
N ILE A 144 7.16 13.96 14.83
CA ILE A 144 7.74 12.95 13.92
C ILE A 144 8.37 13.69 12.75
N ALA A 145 9.67 13.54 12.58
CA ALA A 145 10.39 14.03 11.40
C ALA A 145 10.35 12.97 10.31
N LYS A 146 9.98 13.36 9.09
CA LYS A 146 9.89 12.47 7.92
C LYS A 146 10.67 13.06 6.76
N LYS A 147 11.44 12.22 6.05
CA LYS A 147 11.99 12.59 4.75
C LYS A 147 10.85 12.97 3.80
N TYR A 148 11.09 13.94 2.91
CA TYR A 148 10.09 14.26 1.88
C TYR A 148 9.84 13.07 0.94
N GLU A 149 10.90 12.34 0.56
CA GLU A 149 10.81 11.18 -0.31
C GLU A 149 11.63 9.99 0.21
N GLY A 150 11.30 8.78 -0.23
CA GLY A 150 12.07 7.57 0.11
C GLY A 150 11.79 7.00 1.49
N SER A 151 10.68 7.37 2.14
CA SER A 151 10.24 6.77 3.40
C SER A 151 9.23 5.63 3.17
N TYR A 152 9.45 4.49 3.84
CA TYR A 152 8.56 3.32 3.78
C TYR A 152 8.79 2.41 5.00
N ASP A 153 7.77 1.67 5.45
CA ASP A 153 7.86 0.71 6.57
C ASP A 153 8.65 1.25 7.80
N GLY A 154 8.47 2.54 8.14
CA GLY A 154 9.17 3.23 9.22
C GLY A 154 10.59 3.73 8.87
N TYR A 155 11.16 3.37 7.72
CA TYR A 155 12.40 3.98 7.24
C TYR A 155 12.15 5.42 6.78
N GLY A 156 13.12 6.30 7.07
CA GLY A 156 13.00 7.72 6.72
C GLY A 156 12.14 8.53 7.68
N ASN A 157 11.76 7.97 8.84
CA ASN A 157 11.05 8.65 9.92
C ASN A 157 11.88 8.62 11.20
N ALA A 158 11.76 9.67 12.02
CA ALA A 158 12.39 9.75 13.33
C ALA A 158 11.44 10.39 14.37
N SER A 159 11.30 9.78 15.54
CA SER A 159 10.61 10.41 16.66
C SER A 159 11.52 11.49 17.29
N VAL A 160 10.96 12.67 17.52
CA VAL A 160 11.66 13.84 18.04
C VAL A 160 10.95 14.28 19.32
N LYS A 161 11.68 14.29 20.44
CA LYS A 161 11.18 14.69 21.75
C LYS A 161 12.01 15.82 22.37
N SER A 162 13.02 16.29 21.66
CA SER A 162 13.91 17.38 22.08
C SER A 162 14.57 18.02 20.85
N GLU A 163 15.15 19.21 21.01
CA GLU A 163 15.95 19.84 19.95
C GLU A 163 17.16 18.97 19.56
N ALA A 164 17.80 18.29 20.52
CA ALA A 164 18.91 17.38 20.25
C ALA A 164 18.46 16.16 19.40
N ASP A 165 17.23 15.66 19.59
CA ASP A 165 16.68 14.60 18.73
C ASP A 165 16.39 15.14 17.33
N LEU A 166 15.90 16.38 17.22
CA LEU A 166 15.65 17.02 15.94
C LEU A 166 16.94 17.21 15.15
N GLU A 167 18.01 17.70 15.78
CA GLU A 167 19.32 17.83 15.11
C GLU A 167 19.85 16.49 14.60
N LYS A 168 19.76 15.43 15.43
CA LYS A 168 20.11 14.07 15.01
C LYS A 168 19.27 13.60 13.84
N ALA A 169 17.93 13.81 13.89
CA ALA A 169 17.01 13.45 12.82
C ALA A 169 17.35 14.21 11.54
N TRP A 170 17.61 15.51 11.62
CA TRP A 170 18.00 16.36 10.49
C TRP A 170 19.23 15.81 9.75
N HIS A 171 20.25 15.41 10.48
CA HIS A 171 21.46 14.84 9.91
C HIS A 171 21.27 13.40 9.42
N SER A 172 20.62 12.56 10.20
CA SER A 172 20.45 11.13 9.86
C SER A 172 19.49 10.88 8.70
N LEU A 173 18.48 11.73 8.55
CA LEU A 173 17.55 11.69 7.43
C LEU A 173 18.11 12.38 6.17
N SER A 174 19.34 12.92 6.23
CA SER A 174 19.97 13.64 5.11
C SER A 174 19.07 14.74 4.56
N ALA A 175 18.61 15.63 5.42
CA ALA A 175 17.62 16.66 5.11
C ALA A 175 18.19 17.83 4.29
N SER A 176 19.00 17.54 3.25
CA SER A 176 19.51 18.55 2.33
C SER A 176 18.41 19.35 1.64
N ASP A 177 17.29 18.69 1.34
CA ASP A 177 16.12 19.27 0.68
C ASP A 177 15.01 19.65 1.68
N GLY A 178 15.30 19.51 2.98
CA GLY A 178 14.36 19.71 4.07
C GLY A 178 13.67 18.42 4.53
N LEU A 179 12.71 18.58 5.43
CA LEU A 179 11.88 17.49 5.95
C LEU A 179 10.46 17.96 6.27
N LEU A 180 9.55 17.00 6.35
CA LEU A 180 8.24 17.20 6.95
C LEU A 180 8.34 16.93 8.46
N LEU A 181 7.94 17.91 9.27
CA LEU A 181 7.77 17.74 10.72
C LEU A 181 6.29 17.69 11.03
N GLU A 182 5.81 16.60 11.63
CA GLU A 182 4.43 16.44 12.05
C GLU A 182 4.34 16.42 13.57
N ALA A 183 3.40 17.16 14.15
CA ALA A 183 3.10 17.06 15.56
C ALA A 183 2.73 15.62 15.92
N PHE A 184 3.18 15.16 17.08
CA PHE A 184 2.77 13.83 17.56
C PHE A 184 1.25 13.78 17.78
N VAL A 185 0.58 12.84 17.14
CA VAL A 185 -0.86 12.63 17.26
C VAL A 185 -1.12 11.58 18.34
N PRO A 186 -1.86 11.92 19.44
CA PRO A 186 -2.20 10.97 20.50
C PRO A 186 -3.41 10.12 20.10
N PHE A 187 -3.25 9.26 19.10
CA PHE A 187 -4.31 8.40 18.59
C PHE A 187 -4.60 7.20 19.53
N VAL A 188 -5.83 6.69 19.47
CA VAL A 188 -6.26 5.46 20.15
C VAL A 188 -6.20 4.24 19.25
N ARG A 189 -6.27 4.42 17.90
CA ARG A 189 -6.15 3.37 16.88
C ARG A 189 -5.48 3.90 15.63
N GLU A 190 -4.80 2.99 14.96
CA GLU A 190 -4.43 3.16 13.57
C GLU A 190 -5.47 2.43 12.70
N LEU A 191 -6.06 3.16 11.77
CA LEU A 191 -7.06 2.64 10.85
C LEU A 191 -6.52 2.64 9.42
N ALA A 192 -7.08 1.78 8.58
CA ALA A 192 -6.87 1.87 7.15
C ALA A 192 -8.17 1.67 6.37
N VAL A 193 -8.25 2.35 5.22
CA VAL A 193 -9.34 2.24 4.26
C VAL A 193 -8.73 2.18 2.85
N LEU A 194 -9.30 1.35 1.97
CA LEU A 194 -8.90 1.37 0.57
C LEU A 194 -10.04 1.87 -0.31
N VAL A 195 -9.65 2.60 -1.34
CA VAL A 195 -10.54 3.07 -2.39
C VAL A 195 -10.08 2.47 -3.72
N ALA A 196 -10.96 1.79 -4.44
CA ALA A 196 -10.76 1.47 -5.85
C ALA A 196 -11.48 2.52 -6.69
N ARG A 197 -10.79 3.13 -7.66
CA ARG A 197 -11.37 4.18 -8.49
C ARG A 197 -10.98 4.01 -9.95
N THR A 198 -11.97 4.16 -10.86
CA THR A 198 -11.77 4.09 -12.31
C THR A 198 -11.36 5.44 -12.90
N PRO A 199 -10.83 5.49 -14.14
CA PRO A 199 -10.55 6.73 -14.85
C PRO A 199 -11.80 7.62 -15.01
N GLU A 200 -13.01 7.03 -15.20
CA GLU A 200 -14.28 7.75 -15.26
C GLU A 200 -14.74 8.31 -13.91
N GLY A 201 -14.04 7.99 -12.81
CA GLY A 201 -14.32 8.52 -11.47
C GLY A 201 -15.28 7.68 -10.63
N LYS A 202 -15.75 6.52 -11.11
CA LYS A 202 -16.52 5.57 -10.29
C LYS A 202 -15.62 5.00 -9.22
N SER A 203 -16.13 4.90 -7.98
CA SER A 203 -15.36 4.37 -6.85
C SER A 203 -16.14 3.36 -6.02
N VAL A 204 -15.41 2.49 -5.34
CA VAL A 204 -15.90 1.66 -4.23
C VAL A 204 -14.90 1.75 -3.07
N VAL A 205 -15.43 1.72 -1.84
CA VAL A 205 -14.63 1.88 -0.61
C VAL A 205 -14.71 0.61 0.21
N TYR A 206 -13.56 0.06 0.56
CA TYR A 206 -13.46 -1.14 1.40
C TYR A 206 -13.83 -0.84 2.84
N PRO A 207 -14.22 -1.88 3.62
CA PRO A 207 -14.44 -1.74 5.06
C PRO A 207 -13.23 -1.15 5.78
N VAL A 208 -13.49 -0.36 6.81
CA VAL A 208 -12.46 0.16 7.71
C VAL A 208 -11.86 -0.98 8.52
N VAL A 209 -10.55 -0.99 8.64
CA VAL A 209 -9.80 -1.99 9.39
C VAL A 209 -8.98 -1.36 10.52
N ASP A 210 -8.82 -2.08 11.63
CA ASP A 210 -7.77 -1.78 12.60
C ASP A 210 -6.43 -2.33 12.09
N THR A 211 -5.37 -1.54 12.22
CA THR A 211 -4.01 -1.98 11.92
C THR A 211 -3.15 -1.98 13.17
N GLU A 212 -2.40 -3.03 13.38
CA GLU A 212 -1.45 -3.16 14.49
C GLU A 212 -0.04 -3.10 13.95
N GLN A 213 0.72 -2.14 14.44
CA GLN A 213 2.13 -2.02 14.10
C GLN A 213 3.01 -2.72 15.14
N LYS A 214 4.06 -3.37 14.66
CA LYS A 214 5.14 -3.88 15.50
C LYS A 214 6.48 -3.49 14.87
N ASP A 215 7.34 -2.82 15.63
CA ASP A 215 8.59 -2.27 15.10
C ASP A 215 8.38 -1.39 13.85
N HIS A 216 7.37 -0.51 13.88
CA HIS A 216 6.97 0.38 12.78
C HIS A 216 6.55 -0.34 11.48
N ARG A 217 6.09 -1.59 11.55
CA ARG A 217 5.58 -2.37 10.41
C ARG A 217 4.23 -2.95 10.73
N CYS A 218 3.34 -2.94 9.77
CA CYS A 218 2.06 -3.61 9.91
C CYS A 218 2.28 -5.08 10.26
N HIS A 219 1.84 -5.48 11.44
CA HIS A 219 1.89 -6.84 11.97
C HIS A 219 0.59 -7.56 11.73
N ALA A 220 -0.53 -6.97 12.14
CA ALA A 220 -1.86 -7.54 11.99
C ALA A 220 -2.86 -6.52 11.47
N VAL A 221 -3.90 -7.02 10.80
CA VAL A 221 -5.05 -6.24 10.33
C VAL A 221 -6.30 -6.97 10.74
N CYS A 222 -7.24 -6.26 11.36
CA CYS A 222 -8.50 -6.81 11.83
C CYS A 222 -9.69 -6.13 11.17
N VAL A 223 -10.63 -6.91 10.68
CA VAL A 223 -11.86 -6.41 10.06
C VAL A 223 -13.08 -7.14 10.58
N PRO A 224 -14.17 -6.42 10.89
CA PRO A 224 -14.30 -4.96 10.90
C PRO A 224 -13.46 -4.28 11.99
N ALA A 225 -13.17 -2.99 11.82
CA ALA A 225 -12.53 -2.19 12.86
C ALA A 225 -13.41 -2.09 14.10
N ALA A 226 -12.77 -1.97 15.28
CA ALA A 226 -13.48 -1.78 16.55
C ALA A 226 -13.92 -0.32 16.80
N SER A 227 -13.90 0.51 15.76
CA SER A 227 -14.34 1.89 15.79
C SER A 227 -15.86 2.01 15.79
N SER A 228 -16.39 3.18 16.20
CA SER A 228 -17.79 3.48 16.09
C SER A 228 -18.25 3.47 14.62
N ARG A 229 -19.56 3.29 14.39
CA ARG A 229 -20.14 3.40 13.05
C ARG A 229 -19.87 4.76 12.43
N GLN A 230 -19.96 5.85 13.23
CA GLN A 230 -19.72 7.22 12.74
C GLN A 230 -18.26 7.41 12.35
N THR A 231 -17.30 7.00 13.20
CA THR A 231 -15.87 7.01 12.91
C THR A 231 -15.56 6.26 11.61
N SER A 232 -16.18 5.10 11.38
CA SER A 232 -16.01 4.33 10.15
C SER A 232 -16.54 5.07 8.91
N ILE A 233 -17.70 5.71 9.01
CA ILE A 233 -18.27 6.54 7.93
C ILE A 233 -17.35 7.73 7.61
N ASP A 234 -16.84 8.40 8.63
CA ASP A 234 -15.94 9.54 8.47
C ASP A 234 -14.61 9.12 7.83
N ALA A 235 -14.04 7.97 8.26
CA ALA A 235 -12.83 7.39 7.68
C ALA A 235 -13.01 7.08 6.18
N GLN A 236 -14.14 6.46 5.81
CA GLN A 236 -14.45 6.15 4.40
C GLN A 236 -14.64 7.43 3.58
N THR A 237 -15.34 8.43 4.12
CA THR A 237 -15.55 9.73 3.46
C THR A 237 -14.23 10.46 3.22
N ILE A 238 -13.34 10.47 4.22
CA ILE A 238 -12.00 11.05 4.11
C ILE A 238 -11.20 10.33 3.00
N ALA A 239 -11.27 8.99 2.95
CA ALA A 239 -10.56 8.19 1.96
C ALA A 239 -11.04 8.48 0.52
N GLU A 240 -12.35 8.58 0.28
CA GLU A 240 -12.90 8.93 -1.03
C GLU A 240 -12.47 10.34 -1.47
N ARG A 241 -12.56 11.32 -0.57
CA ARG A 241 -12.13 12.69 -0.84
C ARG A 241 -10.62 12.75 -1.12
N ALA A 242 -9.81 11.99 -0.41
CA ALA A 242 -8.37 11.90 -0.66
C ALA A 242 -8.09 11.29 -2.05
N ALA A 243 -8.80 10.22 -2.42
CA ALA A 243 -8.66 9.59 -3.74
C ALA A 243 -8.98 10.56 -4.89
N LEU A 244 -10.01 11.38 -4.70
CA LEU A 244 -10.36 12.43 -5.66
C LEU A 244 -9.28 13.52 -5.73
N ALA A 245 -8.78 14.00 -4.58
CA ALA A 245 -7.79 15.08 -4.51
C ALA A 245 -6.47 14.72 -5.22
N VAL A 246 -6.01 13.45 -5.09
CA VAL A 246 -4.80 12.97 -5.74
C VAL A 246 -5.06 12.35 -7.11
N GLN A 247 -6.29 12.39 -7.61
CA GLN A 247 -6.71 11.83 -8.91
C GLN A 247 -6.29 10.36 -9.08
N SER A 248 -6.42 9.55 -8.02
CA SER A 248 -6.01 8.16 -8.07
C SER A 248 -6.85 7.35 -9.06
N VAL A 249 -6.20 6.42 -9.77
CA VAL A 249 -6.84 5.37 -10.57
C VAL A 249 -6.22 4.03 -10.16
N GLY A 250 -7.05 3.00 -10.03
CA GLY A 250 -6.67 1.74 -9.38
C GLY A 250 -6.98 1.79 -7.89
N ILE A 251 -6.19 1.11 -7.08
CA ILE A 251 -6.31 1.11 -5.63
C ILE A 251 -5.48 2.24 -5.01
N LEU A 252 -6.10 2.95 -4.07
CA LEU A 252 -5.45 3.86 -3.12
C LEU A 252 -5.63 3.32 -1.71
N GLY A 253 -4.52 3.04 -1.02
CA GLY A 253 -4.50 2.79 0.42
C GLY A 253 -4.44 4.11 1.18
N VAL A 254 -5.28 4.25 2.21
CA VAL A 254 -5.37 5.43 3.07
C VAL A 254 -5.18 4.98 4.50
N GLU A 255 -4.12 5.46 5.15
CA GLU A 255 -3.86 5.24 6.57
C GLU A 255 -4.35 6.43 7.39
N LEU A 256 -4.99 6.15 8.51
CA LEU A 256 -5.68 7.14 9.34
C LEU A 256 -5.42 6.88 10.82
N PHE A 257 -5.61 7.93 11.62
CA PHE A 257 -5.59 7.87 13.07
C PHE A 257 -7.00 8.17 13.62
N GLU A 258 -7.51 7.31 14.52
CA GLU A 258 -8.68 7.60 15.34
C GLU A 258 -8.24 8.26 16.63
N LEU A 259 -8.80 9.42 16.95
CA LEU A 259 -8.53 10.15 18.16
C LEU A 259 -9.47 9.70 19.31
N PRO A 260 -9.17 10.06 20.59
CA PRO A 260 -9.99 9.67 21.73
C PRO A 260 -11.46 10.13 21.65
N ASP A 261 -11.76 11.20 20.93
CA ASP A 261 -13.10 11.72 20.71
C ASP A 261 -13.85 11.06 19.53
N GLY A 262 -13.19 10.09 18.84
CA GLY A 262 -13.72 9.38 17.69
C GLY A 262 -13.50 10.12 16.36
N SER A 263 -12.92 11.31 16.36
CA SER A 263 -12.53 12.01 15.12
C SER A 263 -11.37 11.29 14.41
N VAL A 264 -11.24 11.54 13.10
CA VAL A 264 -10.30 10.82 12.25
C VAL A 264 -9.37 11.81 11.55
N LEU A 265 -8.06 11.54 11.59
CA LEU A 265 -7.05 12.28 10.84
C LEU A 265 -6.39 11.38 9.80
N LEU A 266 -6.16 11.90 8.59
CA LEU A 266 -5.40 11.19 7.58
C LEU A 266 -3.90 11.28 7.87
N ASN A 267 -3.25 10.11 7.89
CA ASN A 267 -1.81 10.00 8.07
C ASN A 267 -1.07 9.96 6.74
N GLU A 268 -1.31 8.93 5.92
CA GLU A 268 -0.52 8.66 4.71
C GLU A 268 -1.36 8.01 3.61
N LEU A 269 -0.88 8.15 2.35
CA LEU A 269 -1.46 7.54 1.16
C LEU A 269 -0.47 6.58 0.49
N ALA A 270 -1.00 5.49 -0.09
CA ALA A 270 -0.26 4.55 -0.93
C ALA A 270 -1.03 4.31 -2.24
N PRO A 271 -0.52 4.73 -3.41
CA PRO A 271 -1.24 4.72 -4.69
C PRO A 271 -1.14 3.35 -5.40
N ARG A 272 -1.40 2.28 -4.70
CA ARG A 272 -1.28 0.89 -5.15
C ARG A 272 -2.01 -0.07 -4.21
N PRO A 273 -2.18 -1.36 -4.58
CA PRO A 273 -2.63 -2.37 -3.62
C PRO A 273 -1.81 -2.32 -2.34
N HIS A 274 -2.51 -2.40 -1.19
CA HIS A 274 -1.88 -2.13 0.10
C HIS A 274 -1.98 -3.33 1.04
N ASN A 275 -0.95 -3.49 1.88
CA ASN A 275 -0.84 -4.61 2.82
C ASN A 275 -2.04 -4.69 3.77
N THR A 276 -2.60 -3.56 4.18
CA THR A 276 -3.74 -3.49 5.09
C THR A 276 -5.06 -4.04 4.52
N CYS A 277 -5.10 -4.41 3.22
CA CYS A 277 -6.28 -4.98 2.60
C CYS A 277 -6.02 -6.37 1.95
N HIS A 278 -4.94 -7.05 2.33
CA HIS A 278 -4.72 -8.42 1.83
C HIS A 278 -5.81 -9.39 2.27
N TYR A 279 -6.43 -9.16 3.44
CA TYR A 279 -7.59 -9.90 3.93
C TYR A 279 -8.74 -9.99 2.92
N SER A 280 -8.83 -9.01 2.00
CA SER A 280 -9.92 -8.94 1.01
C SER A 280 -9.95 -10.10 0.03
N ILE A 281 -8.86 -10.87 -0.10
CA ILE A 281 -8.80 -12.04 -0.96
C ILE A 281 -9.81 -13.10 -0.46
N GLU A 282 -9.85 -13.34 0.85
CA GLU A 282 -10.73 -14.31 1.49
C GLU A 282 -12.02 -13.72 2.02
N ALA A 283 -11.96 -12.49 2.53
CA ALA A 283 -13.04 -11.93 3.34
C ALA A 283 -14.00 -11.01 2.58
N CYS A 284 -13.66 -10.50 1.39
CA CYS A 284 -14.54 -9.64 0.59
C CYS A 284 -15.13 -10.38 -0.61
N HIS A 285 -16.23 -9.86 -1.15
CA HIS A 285 -16.79 -10.35 -2.41
C HIS A 285 -15.81 -10.17 -3.57
N THR A 286 -15.12 -9.02 -3.62
CA THR A 286 -14.09 -8.71 -4.61
C THR A 286 -12.83 -8.23 -3.90
N SER A 287 -11.69 -8.86 -4.18
CA SER A 287 -10.42 -8.48 -3.57
C SER A 287 -9.90 -7.13 -4.10
N GLN A 288 -9.02 -6.48 -3.32
CA GLN A 288 -8.34 -5.26 -3.78
C GLN A 288 -7.59 -5.47 -5.10
N PHE A 289 -7.01 -6.64 -5.31
CA PHE A 289 -6.23 -6.93 -6.51
C PHE A 289 -7.12 -7.07 -7.75
N GLU A 290 -8.27 -7.70 -7.61
CA GLU A 290 -9.27 -7.80 -8.66
C GLU A 290 -9.87 -6.42 -8.98
N ASN A 291 -10.26 -5.64 -7.95
CA ASN A 291 -10.76 -4.29 -8.18
C ASN A 291 -9.68 -3.35 -8.73
N HIS A 292 -8.38 -3.56 -8.40
CA HIS A 292 -7.30 -2.81 -9.03
C HIS A 292 -7.25 -3.09 -10.55
N ALA A 293 -7.25 -4.36 -10.95
CA ALA A 293 -7.24 -4.74 -12.36
C ALA A 293 -8.49 -4.24 -13.10
N ARG A 294 -9.67 -4.33 -12.49
CA ARG A 294 -10.92 -3.79 -13.05
C ARG A 294 -10.84 -2.27 -13.20
N ALA A 295 -10.37 -1.56 -12.18
CA ALA A 295 -10.29 -0.11 -12.16
C ALA A 295 -9.37 0.44 -13.27
N ILE A 296 -8.16 -0.09 -13.42
CA ILE A 296 -7.20 0.39 -14.42
C ILE A 296 -7.62 0.09 -15.87
N LEU A 297 -8.53 -0.86 -16.08
CA LEU A 297 -9.13 -1.22 -17.37
C LEU A 297 -10.51 -0.56 -17.60
N ASP A 298 -10.94 0.31 -16.67
CA ASP A 298 -12.25 0.95 -16.67
C ASP A 298 -13.43 -0.05 -16.74
N LEU A 299 -13.25 -1.22 -16.10
CA LEU A 299 -14.29 -2.22 -15.97
C LEU A 299 -15.18 -1.93 -14.75
N PRO A 300 -16.41 -2.48 -14.71
CA PRO A 300 -17.28 -2.36 -13.54
C PRO A 300 -16.60 -2.88 -12.29
N LEU A 301 -16.53 -2.04 -11.23
CA LEU A 301 -15.99 -2.42 -9.94
C LEU A 301 -16.89 -3.45 -9.26
N GLY A 302 -16.26 -4.41 -8.57
CA GLY A 302 -16.99 -5.39 -7.77
C GLY A 302 -17.22 -4.89 -6.35
N SER A 303 -18.20 -5.49 -5.63
CA SER A 303 -18.49 -5.13 -4.24
C SER A 303 -17.28 -5.37 -3.34
N PRO A 304 -16.85 -4.36 -2.56
CA PRO A 304 -15.78 -4.49 -1.58
C PRO A 304 -16.27 -5.04 -0.24
N ASP A 305 -17.58 -5.32 -0.12
CA ASP A 305 -18.19 -5.72 1.15
C ASP A 305 -17.67 -7.06 1.65
N LEU A 306 -17.68 -7.22 2.96
CA LEU A 306 -17.35 -8.50 3.59
C LEU A 306 -18.39 -9.56 3.24
N ARG A 307 -17.91 -10.75 2.89
CA ARG A 307 -18.72 -11.96 2.74
C ARG A 307 -18.70 -12.86 3.98
N VAL A 308 -17.96 -12.45 5.00
CA VAL A 308 -17.78 -13.13 6.29
C VAL A 308 -17.96 -12.12 7.43
N PRO A 309 -18.35 -12.56 8.63
CA PRO A 309 -18.56 -11.63 9.76
C PRO A 309 -17.28 -10.95 10.22
N ALA A 310 -16.12 -11.64 10.18
CA ALA A 310 -14.84 -11.09 10.60
C ALA A 310 -13.66 -11.81 9.92
N ALA A 311 -12.54 -11.09 9.80
CA ALA A 311 -11.26 -11.67 9.39
C ALA A 311 -10.09 -10.98 10.10
N VAL A 312 -9.00 -11.71 10.26
CA VAL A 312 -7.72 -11.19 10.72
C VAL A 312 -6.62 -11.66 9.78
N MET A 313 -5.81 -10.72 9.29
CA MET A 313 -4.61 -11.00 8.51
C MET A 313 -3.38 -10.73 9.36
N ILE A 314 -2.41 -11.65 9.34
CA ILE A 314 -1.11 -11.48 10.01
C ILE A 314 0.01 -11.64 8.98
N ASN A 315 0.93 -10.67 8.97
CA ASN A 315 2.12 -10.73 8.13
C ASN A 315 3.13 -11.75 8.65
N ILE A 316 3.67 -12.56 7.74
CA ILE A 316 4.78 -13.47 8.01
C ILE A 316 6.07 -12.78 7.59
N LEU A 317 6.95 -12.58 8.57
CA LEU A 317 8.24 -11.92 8.36
C LEU A 317 9.36 -12.96 8.31
N GLY A 318 10.35 -12.72 7.47
CA GLY A 318 11.58 -13.50 7.48
C GLY A 318 12.28 -13.40 8.83
N GLN A 319 12.72 -14.53 9.34
CA GLN A 319 13.39 -14.65 10.65
C GLN A 319 14.92 -14.79 10.49
N ARG A 320 15.36 -15.34 9.36
CA ARG A 320 16.76 -15.61 9.03
C ARG A 320 17.14 -15.03 7.67
N ALA A 321 18.42 -14.92 7.39
CA ALA A 321 18.93 -14.58 6.08
C ALA A 321 19.30 -15.85 5.30
N GLY A 322 19.07 -15.86 3.98
CA GLY A 322 19.44 -16.96 3.09
C GLY A 322 18.28 -17.50 2.26
N ALA A 323 18.46 -18.71 1.70
CA ALA A 323 17.41 -19.37 0.93
C ALA A 323 16.17 -19.62 1.79
N VAL A 324 14.99 -19.40 1.20
CA VAL A 324 13.71 -19.62 1.86
C VAL A 324 13.52 -21.09 2.15
N GLN A 325 13.21 -21.42 3.39
CA GLN A 325 12.73 -22.72 3.83
C GLN A 325 11.33 -22.52 4.38
N THR A 326 10.44 -23.43 4.10
CA THR A 326 9.00 -23.31 4.44
C THR A 326 8.65 -24.25 5.60
N ASP A 327 9.36 -24.10 6.73
CA ASP A 327 9.10 -24.91 7.92
C ASP A 327 7.75 -24.52 8.53
N GLY A 328 6.95 -25.50 8.98
CA GLY A 328 5.63 -25.29 9.58
C GLY A 328 4.50 -24.98 8.60
N LEU A 329 4.76 -25.04 7.29
CA LEU A 329 3.76 -24.75 6.26
C LEU A 329 2.61 -25.76 6.30
N GLU A 330 2.90 -27.05 6.44
CA GLU A 330 1.91 -28.11 6.46
C GLU A 330 0.98 -27.99 7.69
N GLU A 331 1.57 -27.72 8.84
CA GLU A 331 0.83 -27.54 10.09
C GLU A 331 -0.06 -26.28 10.07
N ALA A 332 0.42 -25.21 9.41
CA ALA A 332 -0.38 -24.00 9.24
C ALA A 332 -1.54 -24.23 8.28
N LEU A 333 -1.33 -24.95 7.18
CA LEU A 333 -2.37 -25.29 6.20
C LEU A 333 -3.40 -26.28 6.77
N ALA A 334 -3.06 -27.06 7.77
CA ALA A 334 -4.00 -27.93 8.48
C ALA A 334 -5.01 -27.17 9.37
N ARG A 335 -4.86 -25.85 9.52
CA ARG A 335 -5.82 -25.00 10.27
C ARG A 335 -7.02 -24.68 9.37
N GLU A 336 -8.21 -25.10 9.78
CA GLU A 336 -9.44 -25.16 8.97
C GLU A 336 -9.83 -23.84 8.28
N ASN A 337 -9.60 -22.69 8.92
CA ASN A 337 -10.02 -21.38 8.42
C ASN A 337 -8.84 -20.47 8.04
N ALA A 338 -7.63 -21.03 7.90
CA ALA A 338 -6.43 -20.28 7.57
C ALA A 338 -6.13 -20.36 6.08
N SER A 339 -6.02 -19.18 5.45
CA SER A 339 -5.54 -19.02 4.08
C SER A 339 -4.14 -18.45 4.11
N LEU A 340 -3.21 -19.11 3.42
CA LEU A 340 -1.80 -18.78 3.45
C LEU A 340 -1.33 -18.28 2.09
N HIS A 341 -0.66 -17.14 2.08
CA HIS A 341 -0.05 -16.53 0.90
C HIS A 341 1.46 -16.37 1.09
N ILE A 342 2.24 -17.21 0.45
CA ILE A 342 3.70 -17.07 0.38
C ILE A 342 4.05 -16.31 -0.89
N TYR A 343 4.89 -15.27 -0.76
CA TYR A 343 5.14 -14.32 -1.84
C TYR A 343 6.12 -14.80 -2.92
N GLY A 344 6.71 -16.00 -2.80
CA GLY A 344 7.62 -16.55 -3.80
C GLY A 344 9.00 -15.88 -3.85
N LYS A 345 9.41 -15.17 -2.80
CA LYS A 345 10.75 -14.59 -2.69
C LYS A 345 11.78 -15.71 -2.50
N LYS A 346 12.87 -15.69 -3.27
CA LYS A 346 13.91 -16.74 -3.21
C LYS A 346 14.81 -16.61 -1.98
N GLU A 347 14.94 -15.40 -1.44
CA GLU A 347 15.77 -15.12 -0.26
C GLU A 347 14.91 -14.54 0.87
N ALA A 348 15.05 -15.14 2.05
CA ALA A 348 14.58 -14.58 3.29
C ALA A 348 15.59 -13.57 3.84
N ARG A 349 15.11 -12.54 4.52
CA ARG A 349 15.89 -11.59 5.29
C ARG A 349 15.11 -11.24 6.55
N PRO A 350 15.77 -11.04 7.70
CA PRO A 350 15.11 -10.61 8.93
C PRO A 350 14.19 -9.41 8.68
N LYS A 351 12.95 -9.50 9.17
CA LYS A 351 11.93 -8.45 9.07
C LYS A 351 11.38 -8.18 7.65
N ARG A 352 11.82 -8.90 6.62
CA ARG A 352 11.24 -8.81 5.27
C ARG A 352 9.89 -9.51 5.25
N LYS A 353 8.83 -8.87 4.72
CA LYS A 353 7.51 -9.51 4.50
C LYS A 353 7.66 -10.65 3.51
N MET A 354 7.41 -11.88 3.94
CA MET A 354 7.60 -13.11 3.15
C MET A 354 6.27 -13.74 2.73
N GLY A 355 5.21 -13.44 3.46
CA GLY A 355 3.87 -13.93 3.24
C GLY A 355 2.87 -13.28 4.19
N HIS A 356 1.66 -13.77 4.19
CA HIS A 356 0.64 -13.49 5.19
C HIS A 356 -0.30 -14.67 5.37
N VAL A 357 -0.93 -14.75 6.53
CA VAL A 357 -2.04 -15.63 6.84
C VAL A 357 -3.29 -14.77 7.01
N THR A 358 -4.40 -15.17 6.39
CA THR A 358 -5.73 -14.63 6.66
C THR A 358 -6.60 -15.72 7.29
N VAL A 359 -7.25 -15.41 8.39
CA VAL A 359 -8.25 -16.28 9.01
C VAL A 359 -9.60 -15.57 9.03
N THR A 360 -10.64 -16.26 8.58
CA THR A 360 -12.03 -15.80 8.66
C THR A 360 -12.75 -16.51 9.80
N ALA A 361 -13.60 -15.79 10.56
CA ALA A 361 -14.36 -16.36 11.68
C ALA A 361 -15.67 -15.57 11.93
N ASN A 362 -16.44 -16.01 12.93
CA ASN A 362 -17.68 -15.34 13.32
C ASN A 362 -17.45 -14.01 14.09
N ASP A 363 -16.25 -13.81 14.63
CA ASP A 363 -15.85 -12.60 15.33
C ASP A 363 -14.32 -12.37 15.25
N VAL A 364 -13.89 -11.13 15.47
CA VAL A 364 -12.49 -10.72 15.38
C VAL A 364 -11.61 -11.41 16.41
N THR A 365 -12.12 -11.67 17.62
CA THR A 365 -11.34 -12.32 18.70
C THR A 365 -10.96 -13.74 18.32
N SER A 366 -11.93 -14.51 17.81
CA SER A 366 -11.73 -15.87 17.32
C SER A 366 -10.80 -15.91 16.11
N ALA A 367 -11.00 -15.01 15.13
CA ALA A 367 -10.13 -14.89 13.97
C ALA A 367 -8.69 -14.57 14.37
N ARG A 368 -8.49 -13.64 15.31
CA ARG A 368 -7.18 -13.23 15.81
C ARG A 368 -6.42 -14.37 16.45
N ARG A 369 -7.06 -15.09 17.38
CA ARG A 369 -6.42 -16.22 18.04
C ARG A 369 -5.95 -17.28 17.03
N GLN A 370 -6.83 -17.67 16.10
CA GLN A 370 -6.51 -18.66 15.07
C GLN A 370 -5.43 -18.18 14.10
N ALA A 371 -5.45 -16.89 13.70
CA ALA A 371 -4.43 -16.32 12.83
C ALA A 371 -3.06 -16.27 13.51
N GLN A 372 -3.00 -15.93 14.80
CA GLN A 372 -1.77 -15.96 15.60
C GLN A 372 -1.21 -17.37 15.72
N GLU A 373 -2.06 -18.36 16.01
CA GLU A 373 -1.67 -19.76 16.06
C GLU A 373 -1.09 -20.22 14.71
N ALA A 374 -1.78 -19.96 13.59
CA ALA A 374 -1.32 -20.35 12.26
C ALA A 374 -0.01 -19.64 11.88
N ALA A 375 0.10 -18.32 12.09
CA ALA A 375 1.30 -17.56 11.78
C ALA A 375 2.51 -17.98 12.62
N SER A 376 2.32 -18.38 13.88
CA SER A 376 3.41 -18.80 14.77
C SER A 376 4.07 -20.12 14.35
N LEU A 377 3.37 -20.95 13.56
CA LEU A 377 3.91 -22.21 13.04
C LEU A 377 4.91 -22.01 11.91
N ILE A 378 4.79 -20.90 11.17
CA ILE A 378 5.54 -20.67 9.94
C ILE A 378 6.87 -19.97 10.24
N GLN A 379 7.96 -20.60 9.81
CA GLN A 379 9.31 -20.07 9.93
C GLN A 379 9.93 -19.94 8.53
N LEU A 380 10.15 -18.67 8.11
CA LEU A 380 10.70 -18.34 6.79
C LEU A 380 12.02 -17.59 6.91
#